data_ed8befd7a502d68de23e03001041bfc6
#
_entry.id   ed8befd7a502d68de23e03001041bfc6
#
_cell.length_a   1.000
_cell.length_b   1.000
_cell.length_c   1.000
_cell.angle_alpha   90.00
_cell.angle_beta   90.00
_cell.angle_gamma   90.00
#
_symmetry.space_group_name_H-M   'P 1'
#
loop_
_entity.id
_entity.type
_entity.pdbx_description
1 polymer ?
#
loop_
_entity_poly.entity_id
_entity_poly.type
_entity_poly.pdbx_seq_one_letter_code
_entity_poly.pdbx_strand_id
1 'polypeptide(L)'
;ESYPMFENDNFTFSQISTSRCFFLKMNFNEGSVCTDPAVRKAIAMGIDKEGFVENLLEGNGYPANGTFPAGSAFGGDKVTTETYDAEGAKKVLEEAGWTDTDGDGIREKDGQKLQIKWLTYPSRQELPLLAESAQATLKDIGIDVDINCTADNNSVVQDPAAWDVYAMANVQAPTGDPEYWFTVFATSDATKN
;
A
#
# COMPACT_ATOMS: atom_id res chain seq x y z
N GLU A 1 -7.76 -14.26 -11.72
CA GLU A 1 -7.61 -15.74 -11.60
C GLU A 1 -8.42 -16.54 -12.64
N SER A 2 -9.62 -16.09 -13.02
CA SER A 2 -10.46 -16.84 -13.96
C SER A 2 -10.24 -16.48 -15.43
N TYR A 3 -9.56 -15.38 -15.72
CA TYR A 3 -9.35 -14.87 -17.06
C TYR A 3 -8.72 -15.90 -18.02
N PRO A 4 -7.61 -16.58 -17.64
CA PRO A 4 -6.99 -17.56 -18.54
C PRO A 4 -7.88 -18.75 -18.89
N MET A 5 -8.86 -19.08 -18.04
CA MET A 5 -9.80 -20.20 -18.29
C MET A 5 -10.76 -19.92 -19.46
N PHE A 6 -10.94 -18.65 -19.82
CA PHE A 6 -11.85 -18.19 -20.86
C PHE A 6 -11.12 -17.64 -22.09
N GLU A 7 -9.77 -17.69 -22.10
CA GLU A 7 -8.95 -17.23 -23.20
C GLU A 7 -8.99 -18.24 -24.36
N ASN A 8 -10.09 -18.23 -25.10
CA ASN A 8 -10.31 -19.08 -26.28
C ASN A 8 -11.26 -18.39 -27.27
N ASP A 9 -11.37 -18.92 -28.48
CA ASP A 9 -12.13 -18.33 -29.60
C ASP A 9 -13.63 -18.14 -29.37
N ASN A 10 -14.18 -18.69 -28.29
CA ASN A 10 -15.62 -18.59 -27.97
C ASN A 10 -15.97 -17.35 -27.12
N PHE A 11 -14.96 -16.61 -26.64
CA PHE A 11 -15.18 -15.46 -25.77
C PHE A 11 -14.50 -14.21 -26.31
N THR A 12 -15.17 -13.08 -26.16
CA THR A 12 -14.60 -11.76 -26.43
C THR A 12 -14.45 -11.04 -25.10
N PHE A 13 -13.24 -10.55 -24.81
CA PHE A 13 -12.95 -9.80 -23.61
C PHE A 13 -13.01 -8.30 -23.87
N SER A 14 -13.64 -7.58 -22.95
CA SER A 14 -13.57 -6.13 -22.88
C SER A 14 -13.00 -5.74 -21.52
N GLN A 15 -11.85 -5.06 -21.51
CA GLN A 15 -11.19 -4.59 -20.31
C GLN A 15 -11.26 -3.07 -20.25
N ILE A 16 -11.78 -2.55 -19.16
CA ILE A 16 -11.94 -1.11 -18.94
C ILE A 16 -11.35 -0.77 -17.57
N SER A 17 -10.45 0.23 -17.55
CA SER A 17 -9.92 0.79 -16.29
C SER A 17 -11.03 1.51 -15.53
N THR A 18 -11.05 1.29 -14.22
CA THR A 18 -11.99 1.95 -13.31
C THR A 18 -11.26 2.92 -12.40
N SER A 19 -11.99 3.73 -11.63
CA SER A 19 -11.41 4.59 -10.59
C SER A 19 -11.09 3.83 -9.28
N ARG A 20 -11.01 2.50 -9.29
CA ARG A 20 -10.59 1.72 -8.13
C ARG A 20 -9.08 1.83 -7.94
N CYS A 21 -8.68 2.19 -6.73
CA CYS A 21 -7.29 2.22 -6.31
C CYS A 21 -7.09 1.31 -5.09
N PHE A 22 -5.99 0.58 -5.08
CA PHE A 22 -5.45 -0.09 -3.90
C PHE A 22 -4.42 0.86 -3.31
N PHE A 23 -4.51 1.14 -2.02
CA PHE A 23 -3.63 2.10 -1.37
C PHE A 23 -3.41 1.74 0.10
N LEU A 24 -2.39 2.36 0.69
CA LEU A 24 -2.04 2.21 2.08
C LEU A 24 -2.52 3.44 2.86
N LYS A 25 -3.31 3.23 3.90
CA LYS A 25 -3.55 4.20 4.95
C LYS A 25 -2.50 3.97 6.03
N MET A 26 -1.77 5.01 6.41
CA MET A 26 -0.75 4.94 7.46
C MET A 26 -1.29 5.50 8.76
N ASN A 27 -0.95 4.86 9.87
CA ASN A 27 -1.34 5.27 11.20
C ASN A 27 -0.38 6.33 11.74
N PHE A 28 -0.91 7.50 12.15
CA PHE A 28 -0.14 8.59 12.72
C PHE A 28 -0.30 8.71 14.25
N ASN A 29 -0.95 7.73 14.90
CA ASN A 29 -1.09 7.73 16.34
C ASN A 29 0.25 7.47 17.03
N GLU A 30 0.37 7.97 18.26
CA GLU A 30 1.55 7.73 19.10
C GLU A 30 1.80 6.23 19.26
N GLY A 31 3.07 5.84 19.11
CA GLY A 31 3.50 4.43 19.15
C GLY A 31 3.55 3.73 17.80
N SER A 32 2.98 4.29 16.74
CA SER A 32 3.16 3.76 15.39
C SER A 32 4.51 4.17 14.80
N VAL A 33 5.21 3.23 14.17
CA VAL A 33 6.46 3.51 13.42
C VAL A 33 6.22 4.45 12.23
N CYS A 34 4.99 4.52 11.74
CA CYS A 34 4.60 5.44 10.66
C CYS A 34 4.54 6.91 11.08
N THR A 35 4.74 7.25 12.36
CA THR A 35 4.96 8.64 12.79
C THR A 35 6.28 9.20 12.27
N ASP A 36 7.30 8.35 12.03
CA ASP A 36 8.56 8.76 11.41
C ASP A 36 8.41 8.96 9.89
N PRO A 37 8.67 10.17 9.35
CA PRO A 37 8.58 10.43 7.91
C PRO A 37 9.53 9.57 7.08
N ALA A 38 10.69 9.19 7.62
CA ALA A 38 11.65 8.34 6.93
C ALA A 38 11.11 6.94 6.71
N VAL A 39 10.38 6.39 7.70
CA VAL A 39 9.72 5.09 7.59
C VAL A 39 8.64 5.13 6.50
N ARG A 40 7.80 6.16 6.49
CA ARG A 40 6.78 6.31 5.43
C ARG A 40 7.39 6.40 4.03
N LYS A 41 8.48 7.16 3.90
CA LYS A 41 9.21 7.29 2.64
C LYS A 41 9.84 5.97 2.22
N ALA A 42 10.48 5.26 3.14
CA ALA A 42 11.07 3.96 2.88
C ALA A 42 10.02 2.91 2.46
N ILE A 43 8.83 2.90 3.08
CA ILE A 43 7.70 2.05 2.64
C ILE A 43 7.31 2.37 1.20
N ALA A 44 7.17 3.65 0.86
CA ALA A 44 6.79 4.06 -0.49
C ALA A 44 7.83 3.68 -1.56
N MET A 45 9.13 3.74 -1.22
CA MET A 45 10.25 3.35 -2.08
C MET A 45 10.52 1.85 -2.07
N GLY A 46 10.14 1.14 -1.00
CA GLY A 46 10.43 -0.29 -0.81
C GLY A 46 9.37 -1.23 -1.40
N ILE A 47 8.22 -0.73 -1.82
CA ILE A 47 7.15 -1.54 -2.45
C ILE A 47 7.29 -1.50 -3.97
N ASP A 48 7.58 -2.65 -4.57
CA ASP A 48 7.66 -2.82 -6.03
C ASP A 48 6.26 -2.90 -6.66
N LYS A 49 5.67 -1.75 -6.94
CA LYS A 49 4.34 -1.64 -7.54
C LYS A 49 4.30 -2.17 -8.97
N GLU A 50 5.36 -1.92 -9.74
CA GLU A 50 5.52 -2.38 -11.11
C GLU A 50 5.60 -3.91 -11.14
N GLY A 51 6.49 -4.50 -10.36
CA GLY A 51 6.63 -5.94 -10.25
C GLY A 51 5.35 -6.62 -9.75
N PHE A 52 4.61 -6.00 -8.82
CA PHE A 52 3.32 -6.51 -8.38
C PHE A 52 2.31 -6.58 -9.55
N VAL A 53 2.16 -5.49 -10.31
CA VAL A 53 1.24 -5.45 -11.45
C VAL A 53 1.65 -6.43 -12.55
N GLU A 54 2.94 -6.49 -12.86
CA GLU A 54 3.45 -7.31 -13.97
C GLU A 54 3.40 -8.81 -13.64
N ASN A 55 3.85 -9.21 -12.44
CA ASN A 55 4.05 -10.61 -12.08
C ASN A 55 2.86 -11.24 -11.37
N LEU A 56 2.13 -10.49 -10.53
CA LEU A 56 1.02 -11.02 -9.74
C LEU A 56 -0.35 -10.69 -10.32
N LEU A 57 -0.49 -9.57 -11.01
CA LEU A 57 -1.73 -9.20 -11.70
C LEU A 57 -1.71 -9.50 -13.21
N GLU A 58 -0.62 -10.08 -13.73
CA GLU A 58 -0.47 -10.42 -15.16
C GLU A 58 -0.77 -9.23 -16.08
N GLY A 59 -0.35 -8.02 -15.67
CA GLY A 59 -0.62 -6.78 -16.39
C GLY A 59 -2.05 -6.24 -16.28
N ASN A 60 -2.91 -6.86 -15.47
CA ASN A 60 -4.30 -6.41 -15.27
C ASN A 60 -4.40 -5.26 -14.26
N GLY A 61 -3.77 -4.14 -14.57
CA GLY A 61 -3.72 -2.95 -13.74
C GLY A 61 -2.59 -2.03 -14.18
N TYR A 62 -2.33 -1.01 -13.38
CA TYR A 62 -1.16 -0.14 -13.54
C TYR A 62 -0.72 0.42 -12.18
N PRO A 63 0.58 0.69 -11.99
CA PRO A 63 1.08 1.32 -10.78
C PRO A 63 0.45 2.70 -10.60
N ALA A 64 -0.17 2.94 -9.42
CA ALA A 64 -0.79 4.22 -9.13
C ALA A 64 0.26 5.26 -8.72
N ASN A 65 0.21 6.44 -9.34
CA ASN A 65 1.03 7.59 -8.96
C ASN A 65 0.29 8.55 -8.03
N GLY A 66 -1.00 8.35 -7.83
CA GLY A 66 -1.83 9.18 -6.96
C GLY A 66 -3.19 8.56 -6.73
N THR A 67 -4.04 9.29 -6.03
CA THR A 67 -5.37 8.85 -5.62
C THR A 67 -6.30 8.59 -6.80
N PHE A 68 -6.18 9.37 -7.86
CA PHE A 68 -7.07 9.29 -9.02
C PHE A 68 -6.38 8.69 -10.23
N PRO A 69 -7.12 8.04 -11.15
CA PRO A 69 -6.55 7.45 -12.36
C PRO A 69 -5.81 8.47 -13.22
N ALA A 70 -4.77 8.02 -13.91
CA ALA A 70 -4.14 8.79 -14.96
C ALA A 70 -5.17 9.17 -16.05
N GLY A 71 -5.02 10.37 -16.64
CA GLY A 71 -5.91 10.87 -17.70
C GLY A 71 -7.22 11.49 -17.21
N SER A 72 -7.56 11.41 -15.91
CA SER A 72 -8.67 12.20 -15.36
C SER A 72 -8.29 13.68 -15.24
N ALA A 73 -9.27 14.58 -15.18
CA ALA A 73 -9.01 16.03 -15.06
C ALA A 73 -8.15 16.40 -13.83
N PHE A 74 -8.19 15.56 -12.81
CA PHE A 74 -7.44 15.65 -11.55
C PHE A 74 -6.56 14.41 -11.32
N GLY A 75 -6.09 13.78 -12.40
CA GLY A 75 -5.50 12.45 -12.39
C GLY A 75 -4.07 12.35 -11.89
N GLY A 76 -3.68 11.11 -11.59
CA GLY A 76 -2.40 10.77 -11.02
C GLY A 76 -1.19 11.01 -11.93
N ASP A 77 -1.39 11.17 -13.25
CA ASP A 77 -0.35 11.57 -14.20
C ASP A 77 0.25 12.96 -13.92
N LYS A 78 -0.42 13.76 -13.09
CA LYS A 78 0.02 15.09 -12.65
C LYS A 78 0.69 15.09 -11.27
N VAL A 79 0.80 13.92 -10.65
CA VAL A 79 1.34 13.74 -9.30
C VAL A 79 2.67 13.01 -9.39
N THR A 80 3.68 13.53 -8.70
CA THR A 80 4.95 12.84 -8.51
C THR A 80 4.86 11.97 -7.26
N THR A 81 5.26 10.72 -7.37
CA THR A 81 5.35 9.77 -6.24
C THR A 81 6.73 9.12 -6.22
N GLU A 82 7.07 8.51 -5.09
CA GLU A 82 8.27 7.69 -5.00
C GLU A 82 8.15 6.47 -5.93
N THR A 83 9.24 6.17 -6.62
CA THR A 83 9.39 4.93 -7.40
C THR A 83 10.08 3.87 -6.56
N TYR A 84 9.98 2.61 -6.97
CA TYR A 84 10.69 1.53 -6.31
C TYR A 84 12.20 1.74 -6.40
N ASP A 85 12.83 1.87 -5.24
CA ASP A 85 14.28 2.07 -5.07
C ASP A 85 14.71 1.52 -3.70
N ALA A 86 15.03 0.23 -3.66
CA ALA A 86 15.41 -0.45 -2.42
C ALA A 86 16.67 0.13 -1.79
N GLU A 87 17.67 0.50 -2.60
CA GLU A 87 18.91 1.08 -2.07
C GLU A 87 18.71 2.51 -1.55
N GLY A 88 17.89 3.31 -2.23
CA GLY A 88 17.47 4.62 -1.75
C GLY A 88 16.67 4.52 -0.46
N ALA A 89 15.78 3.53 -0.32
CA ALA A 89 15.00 3.29 0.89
C ALA A 89 15.91 2.94 2.08
N LYS A 90 16.90 2.05 1.89
CA LYS A 90 17.90 1.71 2.92
C LYS A 90 18.63 2.97 3.41
N LYS A 91 19.07 3.81 2.48
CA LYS A 91 19.77 5.05 2.79
C LYS A 91 18.90 6.03 3.57
N VAL A 92 17.64 6.19 3.19
CA VAL A 92 16.67 7.04 3.92
C VAL A 92 16.51 6.58 5.36
N LEU A 93 16.43 5.26 5.60
CA LEU A 93 16.33 4.69 6.93
C LEU A 93 17.61 4.91 7.74
N GLU A 94 18.78 4.69 7.14
CA GLU A 94 20.09 4.90 7.79
C GLU A 94 20.30 6.36 8.20
N GLU A 95 20.01 7.31 7.32
CA GLU A 95 20.10 8.75 7.61
C GLU A 95 19.15 9.18 8.74
N ALA A 96 18.05 8.48 8.94
CA ALA A 96 17.12 8.69 10.03
C ALA A 96 17.47 7.94 11.32
N GLY A 97 18.58 7.16 11.34
CA GLY A 97 19.06 6.42 12.49
C GLY A 97 18.47 5.01 12.66
N TRP A 98 17.76 4.50 11.66
CA TRP A 98 17.32 3.11 11.62
C TRP A 98 18.44 2.23 11.07
N THR A 99 19.07 1.42 11.93
CA THR A 99 20.21 0.56 11.56
C THR A 99 20.02 -0.84 12.14
N ASP A 100 20.48 -1.85 11.42
CA ASP A 100 20.54 -3.22 11.94
C ASP A 100 21.77 -3.34 12.85
N THR A 101 21.56 -3.37 14.16
CA THR A 101 22.63 -3.34 15.17
C THR A 101 22.96 -4.71 15.74
N ASP A 102 22.03 -5.67 15.65
CA ASP A 102 22.21 -7.03 16.15
C ASP A 102 22.50 -8.06 15.02
N GLY A 103 22.36 -7.65 13.76
CA GLY A 103 22.71 -8.46 12.58
C GLY A 103 21.63 -9.47 12.20
N ASP A 104 20.39 -9.28 12.65
CA ASP A 104 19.27 -10.16 12.30
C ASP A 104 18.57 -9.80 10.98
N GLY A 105 18.99 -8.69 10.36
CA GLY A 105 18.48 -8.20 9.09
C GLY A 105 17.31 -7.23 9.23
N ILE A 106 16.83 -6.94 10.45
CA ILE A 106 15.78 -5.97 10.75
C ILE A 106 16.41 -4.76 11.43
N ARG A 107 16.00 -3.57 11.03
CA ARG A 107 16.56 -2.32 11.57
C ARG A 107 15.94 -1.95 12.91
N GLU A 108 16.73 -1.28 13.74
CA GLU A 108 16.29 -0.74 15.03
C GLU A 108 16.63 0.75 15.13
N LYS A 109 15.86 1.43 15.99
CA LYS A 109 16.14 2.79 16.44
C LYS A 109 15.67 2.94 17.89
N ASP A 110 16.53 3.46 18.77
CA ASP A 110 16.25 3.66 20.20
C ASP A 110 15.74 2.40 20.90
N GLY A 111 16.22 1.21 20.49
CA GLY A 111 15.82 -0.09 21.02
C GLY A 111 14.49 -0.63 20.49
N GLN A 112 13.87 0.05 19.56
CA GLN A 112 12.64 -0.41 18.90
C GLN A 112 12.98 -1.03 17.54
N LYS A 113 12.53 -2.27 17.28
CA LYS A 113 12.63 -2.90 15.96
C LYS A 113 11.67 -2.24 14.98
N LEU A 114 12.12 -2.11 13.73
CA LEU A 114 11.29 -1.60 12.62
C LEU A 114 10.35 -2.70 12.13
N GLN A 115 9.27 -2.88 12.85
CA GLN A 115 8.21 -3.81 12.53
C GLN A 115 6.92 -3.05 12.21
N ILE A 116 6.28 -3.42 11.11
CA ILE A 116 5.01 -2.86 10.65
C ILE A 116 3.89 -3.87 10.90
N LYS A 117 2.87 -3.49 11.64
CA LYS A 117 1.60 -4.21 11.75
C LYS A 117 0.76 -3.87 10.53
N TRP A 118 0.71 -4.79 9.57
CA TRP A 118 0.01 -4.60 8.30
C TRP A 118 -1.39 -5.19 8.38
N LEU A 119 -2.41 -4.35 8.39
CA LEU A 119 -3.81 -4.76 8.34
C LEU A 119 -4.30 -4.84 6.89
N THR A 120 -5.03 -5.90 6.57
CA THR A 120 -5.73 -6.05 5.30
C THR A 120 -6.92 -7.02 5.43
N TYR A 121 -7.62 -7.32 4.32
CA TYR A 121 -8.79 -8.19 4.35
C TYR A 121 -8.89 -9.08 3.10
N PRO A 122 -9.49 -10.29 3.20
CA PRO A 122 -9.47 -11.28 2.13
C PRO A 122 -10.56 -11.09 1.06
N SER A 123 -11.53 -10.19 1.26
CA SER A 123 -12.66 -10.01 0.31
C SER A 123 -12.24 -9.35 -1.01
N ARG A 124 -10.98 -8.91 -1.13
CA ARG A 124 -10.30 -8.48 -2.35
C ARG A 124 -9.04 -9.34 -2.48
N GLN A 125 -9.03 -10.24 -3.45
CA GLN A 125 -7.99 -11.26 -3.62
C GLN A 125 -6.58 -10.65 -3.83
N GLU A 126 -6.52 -9.46 -4.42
CA GLU A 126 -5.28 -8.74 -4.66
C GLU A 126 -4.62 -8.23 -3.36
N LEU A 127 -5.40 -7.95 -2.32
CA LEU A 127 -4.86 -7.35 -1.10
C LEU A 127 -3.95 -8.30 -0.29
N PRO A 128 -4.30 -9.59 -0.07
CA PRO A 128 -3.36 -10.53 0.53
C PRO A 128 -2.08 -10.69 -0.29
N LEU A 129 -2.19 -10.80 -1.62
CA LEU A 129 -1.03 -10.89 -2.52
C LEU A 129 -0.14 -9.65 -2.44
N LEU A 130 -0.74 -8.46 -2.39
CA LEU A 130 0.00 -7.21 -2.20
C LEU A 130 0.73 -7.19 -0.84
N ALA A 131 0.08 -7.67 0.23
CA ALA A 131 0.69 -7.73 1.55
C ALA A 131 1.92 -8.66 1.57
N GLU A 132 1.81 -9.86 0.99
CA GLU A 132 2.92 -10.81 0.89
C GLU A 132 4.06 -10.30 0.00
N SER A 133 3.74 -9.67 -1.13
CA SER A 133 4.72 -9.03 -2.00
C SER A 133 5.45 -7.88 -1.29
N ALA A 134 4.70 -7.01 -0.61
CA ALA A 134 5.27 -5.92 0.17
C ALA A 134 6.12 -6.43 1.34
N GLN A 135 5.69 -7.48 2.05
CA GLN A 135 6.48 -8.11 3.12
C GLN A 135 7.84 -8.57 2.60
N ALA A 136 7.89 -9.19 1.42
CA ALA A 136 9.15 -9.66 0.84
C ALA A 136 10.08 -8.48 0.51
N THR A 137 9.61 -7.48 -0.24
CA THR A 137 10.44 -6.36 -0.66
C THR A 137 10.83 -5.42 0.49
N LEU A 138 9.97 -5.24 1.49
CA LEU A 138 10.26 -4.45 2.69
C LEU A 138 11.27 -5.15 3.60
N LYS A 139 11.25 -6.48 3.68
CA LYS A 139 12.27 -7.25 4.40
C LYS A 139 13.66 -7.03 3.83
N ASP A 140 13.79 -6.93 2.51
CA ASP A 140 15.07 -6.68 1.83
C ASP A 140 15.70 -5.32 2.21
N ILE A 141 14.92 -4.39 2.72
CA ILE A 141 15.38 -3.09 3.21
C ILE A 141 15.46 -2.98 4.73
N GLY A 142 15.20 -4.09 5.44
CA GLY A 142 15.32 -4.18 6.89
C GLY A 142 14.05 -3.81 7.65
N ILE A 143 12.88 -3.91 7.03
CA ILE A 143 11.57 -3.71 7.65
C ILE A 143 10.86 -5.05 7.79
N ASP A 144 10.55 -5.46 9.01
CA ASP A 144 9.69 -6.61 9.27
C ASP A 144 8.22 -6.25 9.10
N VAL A 145 7.42 -7.15 8.53
CA VAL A 145 5.97 -6.92 8.31
C VAL A 145 5.16 -8.06 8.91
N ASP A 146 4.36 -7.75 9.91
CA ASP A 146 3.39 -8.66 10.53
C ASP A 146 2.02 -8.48 9.86
N ILE A 147 1.61 -9.46 9.05
CA ILE A 147 0.38 -9.37 8.24
C ILE A 147 -0.81 -9.91 9.03
N ASN A 148 -1.77 -9.03 9.32
CA ASN A 148 -3.09 -9.38 9.81
C ASN A 148 -4.11 -9.28 8.66
N CYS A 149 -4.42 -10.40 8.01
CA CYS A 149 -5.44 -10.49 6.97
C CYS A 149 -6.75 -11.04 7.56
N THR A 150 -7.69 -10.16 7.89
CA THR A 150 -8.91 -10.54 8.58
C THR A 150 -10.18 -9.97 7.93
N ALA A 151 -11.27 -10.74 7.98
CA ALA A 151 -12.59 -10.26 7.57
C ALA A 151 -13.18 -9.22 8.56
N ASP A 152 -12.68 -9.19 9.80
CA ASP A 152 -13.07 -8.25 10.86
C ASP A 152 -12.15 -7.02 10.92
N ASN A 153 -11.64 -6.58 9.77
CA ASN A 153 -10.76 -5.43 9.66
C ASN A 153 -11.38 -4.12 10.21
N ASN A 154 -12.71 -3.99 10.17
CA ASN A 154 -13.40 -2.82 10.70
C ASN A 154 -13.28 -2.69 12.22
N SER A 155 -13.28 -3.81 12.96
CA SER A 155 -13.05 -3.79 14.40
C SER A 155 -11.59 -3.51 14.72
N VAL A 156 -10.65 -4.12 13.97
CA VAL A 156 -9.21 -3.93 14.19
C VAL A 156 -8.80 -2.47 13.95
N VAL A 157 -9.33 -1.81 12.94
CA VAL A 157 -8.97 -0.42 12.61
C VAL A 157 -9.40 0.59 13.70
N GLN A 158 -10.36 0.22 14.56
CA GLN A 158 -10.79 1.07 15.69
C GLN A 158 -9.76 1.09 16.84
N ASP A 159 -8.88 0.09 16.92
CA ASP A 159 -7.78 0.08 17.87
C ASP A 159 -6.51 0.64 17.22
N PRO A 160 -6.10 1.88 17.52
CA PRO A 160 -4.93 2.48 16.89
C PRO A 160 -3.61 1.78 17.24
N ALA A 161 -3.57 0.93 18.26
CA ALA A 161 -2.40 0.13 18.62
C ALA A 161 -2.30 -1.17 17.83
N ALA A 162 -3.35 -1.58 17.11
CA ALA A 162 -3.44 -2.86 16.43
C ALA A 162 -2.88 -2.85 15.00
N TRP A 163 -2.56 -1.68 14.43
CA TRP A 163 -2.08 -1.54 13.06
C TRP A 163 -1.20 -0.30 12.86
N ASP A 164 -0.27 -0.40 11.92
CA ASP A 164 0.57 0.72 11.44
C ASP A 164 0.22 1.10 10.01
N VAL A 165 -0.07 0.10 9.19
CA VAL A 165 -0.47 0.26 7.79
C VAL A 165 -1.75 -0.52 7.54
N TYR A 166 -2.74 0.11 6.90
CA TYR A 166 -3.96 -0.54 6.46
C TYR A 166 -4.04 -0.51 4.93
N ALA A 167 -3.83 -1.68 4.32
CA ALA A 167 -3.96 -1.86 2.88
C ALA A 167 -5.44 -2.08 2.52
N MET A 168 -5.96 -1.21 1.67
CA MET A 168 -7.36 -1.21 1.31
C MET A 168 -7.61 -0.87 -0.16
N ALA A 169 -8.81 -1.21 -0.64
CA ALA A 169 -9.28 -0.86 -1.98
C ALA A 169 -10.51 0.04 -1.89
N ASN A 170 -10.52 1.09 -2.69
CA ASN A 170 -11.69 1.97 -2.80
C ASN A 170 -11.89 2.46 -4.24
N VAL A 171 -13.13 2.73 -4.61
CA VAL A 171 -13.48 3.42 -5.86
C VAL A 171 -13.41 4.91 -5.56
N GLN A 172 -12.41 5.59 -6.10
CA GLN A 172 -12.03 6.95 -5.68
C GLN A 172 -12.98 8.04 -6.19
N ALA A 173 -13.58 7.82 -7.35
CA ALA A 173 -14.55 8.75 -7.94
C ALA A 173 -15.72 7.95 -8.55
N PRO A 174 -16.66 7.43 -7.73
CA PRO A 174 -17.74 6.57 -8.23
C PRO A 174 -18.69 7.28 -9.19
N THR A 175 -18.84 8.59 -9.08
CA THR A 175 -19.64 9.45 -9.96
C THR A 175 -18.81 10.22 -10.99
N GLY A 176 -17.48 10.00 -11.01
CA GLY A 176 -16.52 10.81 -11.76
C GLY A 176 -16.11 12.11 -11.05
N ASP A 177 -16.66 12.39 -9.85
CA ASP A 177 -16.35 13.57 -9.06
C ASP A 177 -15.34 13.21 -7.94
N PRO A 178 -14.26 14.00 -7.74
CA PRO A 178 -13.27 13.76 -6.70
C PRO A 178 -13.80 14.05 -5.28
N GLU A 179 -14.89 14.77 -5.11
CA GLU A 179 -15.47 15.15 -3.82
C GLU A 179 -15.67 13.94 -2.90
N TYR A 180 -16.10 12.80 -3.46
CA TYR A 180 -16.30 11.58 -2.69
C TYR A 180 -15.06 11.19 -1.90
N TRP A 181 -13.88 11.19 -2.52
CA TRP A 181 -12.64 10.81 -1.84
C TRP A 181 -12.28 11.79 -0.72
N PHE A 182 -12.39 13.08 -1.00
CA PHE A 182 -12.09 14.12 0.00
C PHE A 182 -13.02 14.03 1.21
N THR A 183 -14.31 13.83 0.97
CA THR A 183 -15.31 13.69 2.04
C THR A 183 -15.06 12.44 2.90
N VAL A 184 -14.59 11.34 2.27
CA VAL A 184 -14.40 10.07 2.98
C VAL A 184 -13.07 10.02 3.74
N PHE A 185 -11.99 10.64 3.21
CA PHE A 185 -10.63 10.43 3.71
C PHE A 185 -9.88 11.69 4.14
N ALA A 186 -10.27 12.87 3.71
CA ALA A 186 -9.41 14.05 3.83
C ALA A 186 -10.02 15.25 4.58
N THR A 187 -11.31 15.25 4.88
CA THR A 187 -11.94 16.30 5.67
C THR A 187 -11.91 15.97 7.17
N SER A 188 -12.04 16.95 8.05
CA SER A 188 -12.03 16.76 9.50
C SER A 188 -13.16 15.88 10.04
N ASP A 189 -14.24 15.76 9.28
CA ASP A 189 -15.42 14.94 9.55
C ASP A 189 -15.48 13.69 8.65
N ALA A 190 -14.37 13.35 8.02
CA ALA A 190 -14.27 12.20 7.13
C ALA A 190 -14.59 10.89 7.88
N THR A 191 -15.42 10.07 7.25
CA THR A 191 -15.93 8.82 7.86
C THR A 191 -14.90 7.71 7.98
N LYS A 192 -13.77 7.85 7.29
CA LYS A 192 -12.66 6.86 7.24
C LYS A 192 -11.29 7.47 7.52
N ASN A 193 -11.28 8.64 8.14
CA ASN A 193 -10.05 9.31 8.53
C ASN A 193 -9.49 8.74 9.83
#